data_895acc9002f029d68b722954f18a9477
#
_entry.id   895acc9002f029d68b722954f18a9477
#
_cell.length_a   1.000
_cell.length_b   1.000
_cell.length_c   1.000
_cell.angle_alpha   90.00
_cell.angle_beta   90.00
_cell.angle_gamma   90.00
#
_symmetry.space_group_name_H-M   'P 1'
#
loop_
_entity.id
_entity.type
_entity.pdbx_description
1 polymer ?
#
loop_
_entity_poly.entity_id
_entity_poly.type
_entity_poly.pdbx_seq_one_letter_code
_entity_poly.pdbx_strand_id
1 'polypeptide(L)'
;MKIEHSTFNVQRPMSNDTTLKGQQKIAKGVSPGSLKKSLVTGGAGFIGSHIVEALLKRGDRVTVLDNLSTGRKENLDLLEGRDEIDFHQVDIADYESIKDHFRGVDQVFHIAALADIVPSIRMPFAYHHSNVDGTISVLEAARAAGVKRLVYAASSSCYGIPDNYPTPETAPARPQYPYALTKYVGEQYVLHWGDIYDLPVVALRFFNVYGPRSRTSGTYGAVFGIFLAQKLAGKPYTVVGDGSQTRDFTFVTDVVAACLSAADSDIRQESMNVASGNPVSVNRLVELLGGEVVHIPKRPGEPDCTYADTTKINKLLGWEPKITIEEGVNILLENIDYWRNAPVWNPESIAEATEDWFRYLS
;
A
#
# COMPACT_ATOMS: atom_id res chain seq x y z
N MET A 1 -64.83 0.16 29.74
CA MET A 1 -64.08 0.35 28.52
C MET A 1 -62.61 0.09 28.86
N LYS A 2 -62.12 -1.14 28.58
CA LYS A 2 -60.80 -1.63 28.95
C LYS A 2 -59.83 -1.23 27.85
N ILE A 3 -58.73 -0.61 28.22
CA ILE A 3 -57.61 -0.28 27.34
C ILE A 3 -56.58 -1.38 27.52
N GLU A 4 -56.35 -2.16 26.44
CA GLU A 4 -55.32 -3.20 26.40
C GLU A 4 -53.95 -2.56 26.16
N HIS A 5 -53.00 -2.90 27.01
CA HIS A 5 -51.58 -2.57 26.85
C HIS A 5 -50.92 -3.55 25.87
N SER A 6 -50.52 -3.05 24.71
CA SER A 6 -49.65 -3.77 23.77
C SER A 6 -48.22 -3.66 24.22
N THR A 7 -47.61 -4.77 24.56
CA THR A 7 -46.22 -4.94 24.91
C THR A 7 -45.35 -4.93 23.65
N PHE A 8 -44.50 -3.88 23.50
CA PHE A 8 -43.48 -3.84 22.49
C PHE A 8 -42.35 -4.84 22.86
N ASN A 9 -42.18 -5.80 21.99
CA ASN A 9 -41.08 -6.76 22.06
C ASN A 9 -39.82 -6.12 21.50
N VAL A 10 -38.86 -5.78 22.38
CA VAL A 10 -37.54 -5.28 22.01
C VAL A 10 -36.71 -6.47 21.53
N GLN A 11 -36.55 -6.60 20.22
CA GLN A 11 -35.60 -7.50 19.62
C GLN A 11 -34.20 -7.05 19.98
N ARG A 12 -33.41 -8.00 20.55
CA ARG A 12 -31.97 -7.84 20.79
C ARG A 12 -31.23 -7.65 19.46
N PRO A 13 -30.18 -6.80 19.41
CA PRO A 13 -29.35 -6.71 18.22
C PRO A 13 -28.65 -8.04 17.97
N MET A 14 -28.72 -8.53 16.74
CA MET A 14 -27.95 -9.67 16.27
C MET A 14 -26.46 -9.34 16.41
N SER A 15 -25.71 -10.24 17.00
CA SER A 15 -24.26 -10.22 17.03
C SER A 15 -23.75 -10.29 15.59
N ASN A 16 -23.07 -9.24 15.14
CA ASN A 16 -22.31 -9.25 13.89
C ASN A 16 -21.05 -10.11 14.09
N ASP A 17 -21.24 -11.41 13.97
CA ASP A 17 -20.13 -12.37 13.82
C ASP A 17 -19.92 -12.62 12.32
N THR A 18 -19.44 -11.60 11.63
CA THR A 18 -18.95 -11.72 10.26
C THR A 18 -17.43 -11.63 10.28
N THR A 19 -16.82 -12.62 10.91
CA THR A 19 -15.39 -12.90 10.77
C THR A 19 -15.10 -13.21 9.29
N LEU A 20 -14.23 -12.42 8.70
CA LEU A 20 -13.71 -12.51 7.34
C LEU A 20 -13.28 -13.95 7.00
N LYS A 21 -14.16 -14.74 6.37
CA LYS A 21 -13.90 -16.15 5.99
C LYS A 21 -12.73 -16.33 5.01
N GLY A 22 -12.15 -15.26 4.48
CA GLY A 22 -10.96 -15.29 3.61
C GLY A 22 -9.61 -15.29 4.34
N GLN A 23 -9.58 -15.03 5.65
CA GLN A 23 -8.31 -14.82 6.39
C GLN A 23 -7.74 -16.08 7.07
N GLN A 24 -8.41 -17.22 7.05
CA GLN A 24 -7.98 -18.42 7.80
C GLN A 24 -6.84 -19.24 7.15
N LYS A 25 -6.25 -18.82 6.03
CA LYS A 25 -5.13 -19.54 5.39
C LYS A 25 -3.74 -18.93 5.62
N ILE A 26 -3.63 -17.87 6.41
CA ILE A 26 -2.34 -17.27 6.76
C ILE A 26 -1.92 -17.76 8.15
N ALA A 27 -0.73 -18.37 8.23
CA ALA A 27 -0.03 -18.82 9.42
C ALA A 27 -0.21 -20.28 9.87
N LYS A 28 0.38 -21.19 9.11
CA LYS A 28 0.97 -22.41 9.70
C LYS A 28 2.44 -22.42 9.29
N GLY A 29 3.33 -21.97 10.17
CA GLY A 29 4.76 -22.08 9.94
C GLY A 29 5.69 -21.09 10.67
N VAL A 30 5.20 -20.35 11.67
CA VAL A 30 6.09 -19.53 12.51
C VAL A 30 6.24 -20.23 13.86
N SER A 31 7.45 -20.71 14.16
CA SER A 31 7.83 -21.16 15.51
C SER A 31 7.62 -20.01 16.50
N PRO A 32 7.29 -20.27 17.78
CA PRO A 32 7.20 -19.23 18.80
C PRO A 32 8.59 -18.63 19.03
N GLY A 33 8.97 -17.66 18.19
CA GLY A 33 10.10 -16.79 18.41
C GLY A 33 9.77 -15.77 19.51
N SER A 34 10.80 -15.29 20.21
CA SER A 34 10.67 -14.21 21.18
C SER A 34 9.85 -13.06 20.61
N LEU A 35 8.92 -12.49 21.39
CA LEU A 35 8.14 -11.29 21.06
C LEU A 35 9.07 -10.21 20.51
N LYS A 36 8.92 -9.87 19.23
CA LYS A 36 9.71 -8.82 18.59
C LYS A 36 9.07 -7.45 18.86
N LYS A 37 9.92 -6.43 18.88
CA LYS A 37 9.46 -5.05 18.81
C LYS A 37 9.58 -4.59 17.37
N SER A 38 8.45 -4.32 16.75
CA SER A 38 8.34 -3.90 15.37
C SER A 38 7.88 -2.44 15.28
N LEU A 39 8.51 -1.64 14.42
CA LEU A 39 8.13 -0.26 14.16
C LEU A 39 7.64 -0.14 12.73
N VAL A 40 6.47 0.47 12.53
CA VAL A 40 5.87 0.72 11.21
C VAL A 40 5.69 2.20 11.00
N THR A 41 6.43 2.78 10.06
CA THR A 41 6.15 4.16 9.61
C THR A 41 5.05 4.13 8.56
N GLY A 42 4.12 5.09 8.61
CA GLY A 42 2.93 5.07 7.74
C GLY A 42 1.95 3.96 8.10
N GLY A 43 1.94 3.53 9.38
CA GLY A 43 1.13 2.41 9.84
C GLY A 43 -0.38 2.68 9.88
N ALA A 44 -0.83 3.93 9.84
CA ALA A 44 -2.24 4.30 9.68
C ALA A 44 -2.68 4.34 8.19
N GLY A 45 -1.75 4.17 7.26
CA GLY A 45 -2.00 4.11 5.82
C GLY A 45 -2.59 2.77 5.35
N PHE A 46 -2.80 2.65 4.05
CA PHE A 46 -3.32 1.44 3.41
C PHE A 46 -2.48 0.20 3.71
N ILE A 47 -1.27 0.12 3.15
CA ILE A 47 -0.39 -1.05 3.30
C ILE A 47 0.09 -1.18 4.75
N GLY A 48 0.47 -0.06 5.38
CA GLY A 48 0.99 -0.04 6.75
C GLY A 48 0.02 -0.64 7.75
N SER A 49 -1.28 -0.34 7.67
CA SER A 49 -2.28 -0.90 8.61
C SER A 49 -2.47 -2.42 8.47
N HIS A 50 -2.27 -2.98 7.28
CA HIS A 50 -2.27 -4.43 7.09
C HIS A 50 -0.99 -5.08 7.65
N ILE A 51 0.17 -4.39 7.57
CA ILE A 51 1.41 -4.86 8.22
C ILE A 51 1.22 -4.83 9.74
N VAL A 52 0.70 -3.74 10.31
CA VAL A 52 0.39 -3.63 11.74
C VAL A 52 -0.50 -4.79 12.19
N GLU A 53 -1.59 -5.05 11.46
CA GLU A 53 -2.50 -6.17 11.76
C GLU A 53 -1.78 -7.52 11.76
N ALA A 54 -0.93 -7.78 10.78
CA ALA A 54 -0.19 -9.03 10.68
C ALA A 54 0.85 -9.19 11.81
N LEU A 55 1.49 -8.09 12.22
CA LEU A 55 2.43 -8.07 13.34
C LEU A 55 1.72 -8.33 14.67
N LEU A 56 0.56 -7.71 14.91
CA LEU A 56 -0.27 -7.99 16.10
C LEU A 56 -0.71 -9.46 16.16
N LYS A 57 -1.17 -10.02 15.02
CA LYS A 57 -1.52 -11.45 14.93
C LYS A 57 -0.33 -12.38 15.16
N ARG A 58 0.90 -11.93 14.88
CA ARG A 58 2.15 -12.63 15.20
C ARG A 58 2.52 -12.52 16.69
N GLY A 59 1.92 -11.59 17.42
CA GLY A 59 2.19 -11.31 18.83
C GLY A 59 3.28 -10.28 19.07
N ASP A 60 3.69 -9.51 18.06
CA ASP A 60 4.69 -8.45 18.20
C ASP A 60 4.14 -7.26 19.02
N ARG A 61 5.05 -6.53 19.67
CA ARG A 61 4.78 -5.18 20.13
C ARG A 61 5.00 -4.22 18.96
N VAL A 62 3.99 -3.41 18.65
CA VAL A 62 4.01 -2.58 17.44
C VAL A 62 3.99 -1.10 17.79
N THR A 63 5.05 -0.38 17.41
CA THR A 63 5.09 1.08 17.42
C THR A 63 4.72 1.58 16.02
N VAL A 64 3.81 2.54 15.94
CA VAL A 64 3.36 3.17 14.69
C VAL A 64 3.73 4.64 14.69
N LEU A 65 4.46 5.09 13.66
CA LEU A 65 4.74 6.50 13.39
C LEU A 65 3.98 6.93 12.12
N ASP A 66 3.06 7.88 12.25
CA ASP A 66 2.26 8.39 11.13
C ASP A 66 1.85 9.84 11.40
N ASN A 67 1.98 10.74 10.43
CA ASN A 67 1.55 12.13 10.57
C ASN A 67 0.08 12.35 10.17
N LEU A 68 -0.60 11.29 9.73
CA LEU A 68 -1.99 11.28 9.26
C LEU A 68 -2.25 12.17 8.03
N SER A 69 -1.21 12.54 7.29
CA SER A 69 -1.38 13.34 6.06
C SER A 69 -2.15 12.59 4.97
N THR A 70 -2.01 11.27 4.92
CA THR A 70 -2.75 10.36 4.03
C THR A 70 -3.29 9.14 4.76
N GLY A 71 -2.70 8.80 5.91
CA GLY A 71 -3.15 7.76 6.81
C GLY A 71 -4.45 8.13 7.53
N ARG A 72 -5.16 7.13 8.01
CA ARG A 72 -6.42 7.28 8.75
C ARG A 72 -6.35 6.45 10.02
N LYS A 73 -6.53 7.12 11.16
CA LYS A 73 -6.48 6.45 12.47
C LYS A 73 -7.49 5.32 12.57
N GLU A 74 -8.64 5.46 11.91
CA GLU A 74 -9.69 4.46 11.87
C GLU A 74 -9.21 3.11 11.29
N ASN A 75 -8.17 3.11 10.44
CA ASN A 75 -7.57 1.87 9.95
C ASN A 75 -6.92 1.04 11.07
N LEU A 76 -6.49 1.68 12.15
CA LEU A 76 -5.91 1.03 13.34
C LEU A 76 -6.98 0.71 14.38
N ASP A 77 -7.97 1.58 14.55
CA ASP A 77 -9.04 1.43 15.55
C ASP A 77 -9.92 0.19 15.30
N LEU A 78 -9.94 -0.31 14.06
CA LEU A 78 -10.68 -1.50 13.66
C LEU A 78 -9.92 -2.83 13.93
N LEU A 79 -8.64 -2.77 14.35
CA LEU A 79 -7.81 -3.96 14.50
C LEU A 79 -8.05 -4.63 15.86
N GLU A 80 -8.08 -5.98 15.85
CA GLU A 80 -7.97 -6.75 17.08
C GLU A 80 -6.57 -6.56 17.69
N GLY A 81 -6.49 -6.36 19.00
CA GLY A 81 -5.23 -6.08 19.68
C GLY A 81 -4.76 -4.62 19.51
N ARG A 82 -5.61 -3.70 19.10
CA ARG A 82 -5.27 -2.27 18.93
C ARG A 82 -4.67 -1.63 20.19
N ASP A 83 -5.02 -2.13 21.37
CA ASP A 83 -4.50 -1.63 22.64
C ASP A 83 -3.01 -1.96 22.85
N GLU A 84 -2.45 -2.87 22.01
CA GLU A 84 -1.02 -3.21 21.93
C GLU A 84 -0.23 -2.31 20.97
N ILE A 85 -0.90 -1.34 20.33
CA ILE A 85 -0.29 -0.39 19.38
C ILE A 85 0.16 0.84 20.15
N ASP A 86 1.48 1.11 20.11
CA ASP A 86 2.06 2.37 20.55
C ASP A 86 2.06 3.38 19.39
N PHE A 87 0.97 4.18 19.28
CA PHE A 87 0.76 5.12 18.18
C PHE A 87 1.29 6.51 18.50
N HIS A 88 2.12 7.06 17.62
CA HIS A 88 2.63 8.42 17.67
C HIS A 88 2.31 9.19 16.40
N GLN A 89 1.63 10.32 16.54
CA GLN A 89 1.37 11.23 15.43
C GLN A 89 2.57 12.17 15.25
N VAL A 90 3.51 11.76 14.38
CA VAL A 90 4.76 12.48 14.12
C VAL A 90 5.09 12.49 12.64
N ASP A 91 5.83 13.51 12.20
CA ASP A 91 6.43 13.53 10.87
C ASP A 91 7.78 12.80 10.90
N ILE A 92 7.93 11.80 10.03
CA ILE A 92 9.18 11.04 9.95
C ILE A 92 10.39 11.86 9.46
N ALA A 93 10.15 13.00 8.82
CA ALA A 93 11.22 13.89 8.39
C ALA A 93 11.82 14.69 9.56
N ASP A 94 11.13 14.78 10.69
CA ASP A 94 11.67 15.35 11.93
C ASP A 94 12.43 14.27 12.73
N TYR A 95 13.73 14.17 12.49
CA TYR A 95 14.61 13.21 13.17
C TYR A 95 14.54 13.27 14.68
N GLU A 96 14.51 14.48 15.26
CA GLU A 96 14.49 14.66 16.72
C GLU A 96 13.19 14.11 17.34
N SER A 97 12.08 14.24 16.62
CA SER A 97 10.77 13.71 17.06
C SER A 97 10.67 12.19 16.97
N ILE A 98 11.44 11.53 16.09
CA ILE A 98 11.29 10.09 15.85
C ILE A 98 12.36 9.22 16.50
N LYS A 99 13.59 9.72 16.69
CA LYS A 99 14.77 8.91 17.05
C LYS A 99 14.59 8.03 18.30
N ASP A 100 13.88 8.55 19.31
CA ASP A 100 13.70 7.84 20.58
C ASP A 100 12.74 6.65 20.48
N HIS A 101 11.85 6.63 19.50
CA HIS A 101 10.92 5.52 19.25
C HIS A 101 11.61 4.27 18.69
N PHE A 102 12.84 4.40 18.19
CA PHE A 102 13.62 3.26 17.65
C PHE A 102 14.36 2.46 18.74
N ARG A 103 14.39 2.93 20.00
CA ARG A 103 15.13 2.24 21.07
C ARG A 103 14.60 0.85 21.36
N GLY A 104 15.48 -0.14 21.13
CA GLY A 104 15.16 -1.55 21.33
C GLY A 104 14.19 -2.13 20.32
N VAL A 105 13.98 -1.47 19.17
CA VAL A 105 13.24 -2.00 18.04
C VAL A 105 14.09 -3.06 17.32
N ASP A 106 13.49 -4.21 17.05
CA ASP A 106 14.14 -5.30 16.31
C ASP A 106 13.97 -5.13 14.80
N GLN A 107 12.77 -4.76 14.34
CA GLN A 107 12.41 -4.68 12.91
C GLN A 107 11.70 -3.36 12.60
N VAL A 108 12.06 -2.74 11.48
CA VAL A 108 11.42 -1.53 10.96
C VAL A 108 10.79 -1.83 9.60
N PHE A 109 9.51 -1.49 9.46
CA PHE A 109 8.80 -1.47 8.18
C PHE A 109 8.59 -0.01 7.77
N HIS A 110 9.41 0.46 6.85
CA HIS A 110 9.35 1.84 6.40
C HIS A 110 8.41 1.97 5.20
N ILE A 111 7.13 2.28 5.49
CA ILE A 111 6.04 2.34 4.51
C ILE A 111 5.60 3.78 4.25
N ALA A 112 5.86 4.70 5.18
CA ALA A 112 5.47 6.12 5.06
C ALA A 112 6.01 6.74 3.77
N ALA A 113 5.12 7.30 2.97
CA ALA A 113 5.43 8.05 1.77
C ALA A 113 4.20 8.81 1.26
N LEU A 114 4.41 9.92 0.56
CA LEU A 114 3.43 10.48 -0.36
C LEU A 114 3.52 9.72 -1.70
N ALA A 115 2.37 9.28 -2.26
CA ALA A 115 2.36 8.29 -3.33
C ALA A 115 1.55 8.68 -4.60
N ASP A 116 1.01 9.89 -4.67
CA ASP A 116 0.18 10.33 -5.81
C ASP A 116 1.04 11.01 -6.90
N ILE A 117 0.73 10.76 -8.17
CA ILE A 117 1.50 11.29 -9.31
C ILE A 117 1.27 12.79 -9.48
N VAL A 118 0.01 13.22 -9.71
CA VAL A 118 -0.30 14.64 -9.98
C VAL A 118 0.08 15.56 -8.81
N PRO A 119 -0.25 15.23 -7.55
CA PRO A 119 0.24 16.03 -6.44
C PRO A 119 1.77 16.14 -6.37
N SER A 120 2.51 15.10 -6.79
CA SER A 120 3.98 15.18 -6.82
C SER A 120 4.50 16.23 -7.79
N ILE A 121 3.77 16.45 -8.90
CA ILE A 121 4.11 17.50 -9.88
C ILE A 121 3.83 18.90 -9.28
N ARG A 122 2.71 19.04 -8.58
CA ARG A 122 2.27 20.30 -7.96
C ARG A 122 3.08 20.68 -6.72
N MET A 123 3.51 19.70 -5.94
CA MET A 123 4.15 19.88 -4.63
C MET A 123 5.48 19.09 -4.52
N PRO A 124 6.45 19.26 -5.44
CA PRO A 124 7.65 18.41 -5.46
C PRO A 124 8.48 18.50 -4.17
N PHE A 125 8.51 19.66 -3.50
CA PHE A 125 9.19 19.82 -2.23
C PHE A 125 8.57 18.98 -1.11
N ALA A 126 7.24 18.89 -1.02
CA ALA A 126 6.56 18.07 -0.03
C ALA A 126 6.87 16.56 -0.25
N TYR A 127 6.92 16.13 -1.53
CA TYR A 127 7.29 14.77 -1.87
C TYR A 127 8.76 14.47 -1.56
N HIS A 128 9.67 15.41 -1.82
CA HIS A 128 11.08 15.26 -1.44
C HIS A 128 11.20 15.17 0.08
N HIS A 129 10.61 16.09 0.81
CA HIS A 129 10.64 16.14 2.27
C HIS A 129 10.12 14.84 2.90
N SER A 130 8.93 14.39 2.49
CA SER A 130 8.36 13.17 3.04
C SER A 130 9.14 11.91 2.63
N ASN A 131 9.47 11.75 1.33
CA ASN A 131 9.96 10.49 0.80
C ASN A 131 11.50 10.36 0.85
N VAL A 132 12.23 11.48 0.85
CA VAL A 132 13.70 11.47 0.87
C VAL A 132 14.22 11.86 2.25
N ASP A 133 13.91 13.07 2.75
CA ASP A 133 14.38 13.50 4.08
C ASP A 133 13.82 12.57 5.17
N GLY A 134 12.53 12.18 5.07
CA GLY A 134 11.90 11.21 5.96
C GLY A 134 12.60 9.85 5.93
N THR A 135 12.99 9.37 4.75
CA THR A 135 13.75 8.11 4.63
C THR A 135 15.11 8.21 5.29
N ILE A 136 15.85 9.30 5.09
CA ILE A 136 17.15 9.52 5.74
C ILE A 136 17.01 9.57 7.26
N SER A 137 16.00 10.27 7.77
CA SER A 137 15.74 10.35 9.22
C SER A 137 15.43 8.98 9.83
N VAL A 138 14.62 8.16 9.15
CA VAL A 138 14.32 6.78 9.58
C VAL A 138 15.58 5.90 9.54
N LEU A 139 16.40 6.00 8.50
CA LEU A 139 17.65 5.25 8.38
C LEU A 139 18.65 5.61 9.48
N GLU A 140 18.82 6.89 9.78
CA GLU A 140 19.70 7.35 10.85
C GLU A 140 19.20 6.92 12.24
N ALA A 141 17.89 7.01 12.50
CA ALA A 141 17.30 6.53 13.75
C ALA A 141 17.45 5.00 13.90
N ALA A 142 17.23 4.25 12.83
CA ALA A 142 17.41 2.79 12.82
C ALA A 142 18.87 2.40 13.06
N ARG A 143 19.82 3.08 12.39
CA ARG A 143 21.26 2.87 12.56
C ARG A 143 21.70 3.18 14.01
N ALA A 144 21.34 4.35 14.52
CA ALA A 144 21.70 4.77 15.86
C ALA A 144 21.16 3.85 16.97
N ALA A 145 19.98 3.27 16.75
CA ALA A 145 19.34 2.34 17.68
C ALA A 145 19.79 0.88 17.52
N GLY A 146 20.61 0.55 16.50
CA GLY A 146 21.06 -0.81 16.24
C GLY A 146 19.94 -1.76 15.81
N VAL A 147 18.99 -1.25 14.98
CA VAL A 147 17.90 -2.04 14.42
C VAL A 147 18.45 -3.22 13.63
N LYS A 148 17.86 -4.40 13.84
CA LYS A 148 18.36 -5.66 13.24
C LYS A 148 17.87 -5.89 11.83
N ARG A 149 16.81 -5.21 11.39
CA ARG A 149 16.21 -5.35 10.06
C ARG A 149 15.37 -4.13 9.69
N LEU A 150 15.56 -3.63 8.47
CA LEU A 150 14.71 -2.61 7.89
C LEU A 150 14.19 -3.08 6.53
N VAL A 151 12.86 -3.08 6.36
CA VAL A 151 12.17 -3.34 5.09
C VAL A 151 11.62 -2.03 4.58
N TYR A 152 12.03 -1.65 3.37
CA TYR A 152 11.61 -0.41 2.72
C TYR A 152 10.58 -0.67 1.61
N ALA A 153 9.48 0.05 1.64
CA ALA A 153 8.51 0.08 0.55
C ALA A 153 9.06 0.91 -0.61
N ALA A 154 9.77 0.28 -1.54
CA ALA A 154 10.15 0.87 -2.81
C ALA A 154 8.98 0.81 -3.81
N SER A 155 9.19 1.25 -5.06
CA SER A 155 8.11 1.34 -6.04
C SER A 155 8.57 0.94 -7.43
N SER A 156 7.73 0.18 -8.14
CA SER A 156 7.90 -0.14 -9.56
C SER A 156 7.87 1.10 -10.47
N SER A 157 7.35 2.22 -9.96
CA SER A 157 7.36 3.49 -10.71
C SER A 157 8.76 3.98 -11.08
N CYS A 158 9.81 3.48 -10.38
CA CYS A 158 11.20 3.77 -10.73
C CYS A 158 11.57 3.33 -12.15
N TYR A 159 10.94 2.30 -12.70
CA TYR A 159 11.21 1.81 -14.05
C TYR A 159 10.69 2.73 -15.16
N GLY A 160 9.67 3.56 -14.86
CA GLY A 160 8.97 4.35 -15.87
C GLY A 160 8.31 3.46 -16.92
N ILE A 161 8.75 3.60 -18.19
CA ILE A 161 8.36 2.72 -19.30
C ILE A 161 9.55 1.79 -19.59
N PRO A 162 9.57 0.54 -19.13
CA PRO A 162 10.68 -0.36 -19.33
C PRO A 162 10.73 -0.89 -20.77
N ASP A 163 11.94 -1.27 -21.21
CA ASP A 163 12.16 -1.79 -22.58
C ASP A 163 11.62 -3.24 -22.75
N ASN A 164 11.56 -4.00 -21.66
CA ASN A 164 11.19 -5.43 -21.69
C ASN A 164 10.20 -5.80 -20.60
N TYR A 165 9.37 -6.78 -20.89
CA TYR A 165 8.41 -7.41 -19.98
C TYR A 165 8.57 -8.94 -20.01
N PRO A 166 8.45 -9.66 -18.87
CA PRO A 166 8.34 -9.10 -17.52
C PRO A 166 9.58 -8.29 -17.12
N THR A 167 9.38 -7.20 -16.33
CA THR A 167 10.43 -6.25 -15.96
C THR A 167 11.28 -6.81 -14.82
N PRO A 168 12.58 -7.10 -15.03
CA PRO A 168 13.46 -7.56 -13.98
C PRO A 168 13.99 -6.39 -13.14
N GLU A 169 14.55 -6.68 -11.94
CA GLU A 169 15.14 -5.66 -11.07
C GLU A 169 16.37 -4.98 -11.68
N THR A 170 17.00 -5.62 -12.67
CA THR A 170 18.14 -5.07 -13.43
C THR A 170 17.74 -4.07 -14.51
N ALA A 171 16.42 -3.89 -14.77
CA ALA A 171 15.95 -2.89 -15.72
C ALA A 171 16.38 -1.48 -15.28
N PRO A 172 16.80 -0.62 -16.23
CA PRO A 172 17.21 0.75 -15.91
C PRO A 172 16.10 1.54 -15.21
N ALA A 173 16.47 2.29 -14.17
CA ALA A 173 15.56 3.25 -13.55
C ALA A 173 15.38 4.47 -14.45
N ARG A 174 14.14 4.79 -14.81
CA ARG A 174 13.74 5.93 -15.67
C ARG A 174 12.51 6.62 -15.09
N PRO A 175 12.58 7.17 -13.86
CA PRO A 175 11.42 7.76 -13.20
C PRO A 175 10.87 8.92 -14.04
N GLN A 176 9.55 8.92 -14.31
CA GLN A 176 8.90 9.86 -15.20
C GLN A 176 8.34 11.10 -14.48
N TYR A 177 8.18 11.06 -13.17
CA TYR A 177 7.57 12.12 -12.36
C TYR A 177 8.18 12.19 -10.96
N PRO A 178 8.00 13.32 -10.22
CA PRO A 178 8.68 13.54 -8.93
C PRO A 178 8.45 12.45 -7.90
N TYR A 179 7.23 11.89 -7.78
CA TYR A 179 6.98 10.75 -6.89
C TYR A 179 7.90 9.57 -7.20
N ALA A 180 7.96 9.15 -8.47
CA ALA A 180 8.79 8.02 -8.88
C ALA A 180 10.27 8.26 -8.57
N LEU A 181 10.74 9.50 -8.84
CA LEU A 181 12.11 9.90 -8.54
C LEU A 181 12.39 9.84 -7.03
N THR A 182 11.52 10.41 -6.19
CA THR A 182 11.74 10.43 -4.74
C THR A 182 11.73 9.03 -4.14
N LYS A 183 10.90 8.11 -4.63
CA LYS A 183 10.91 6.70 -4.21
C LYS A 183 12.20 5.99 -4.61
N TYR A 184 12.67 6.24 -5.83
CA TYR A 184 13.94 5.68 -6.29
C TYR A 184 15.13 6.23 -5.51
N VAL A 185 15.19 7.52 -5.26
CA VAL A 185 16.25 8.15 -4.43
C VAL A 185 16.22 7.57 -3.01
N GLY A 186 15.04 7.42 -2.40
CA GLY A 186 14.89 6.77 -1.10
C GLY A 186 15.43 5.33 -1.11
N GLU A 187 15.14 4.53 -2.16
CA GLU A 187 15.70 3.18 -2.32
C GLU A 187 17.23 3.20 -2.38
N GLN A 188 17.82 4.16 -3.13
CA GLN A 188 19.28 4.29 -3.21
C GLN A 188 19.89 4.62 -1.84
N TYR A 189 19.27 5.50 -1.05
CA TYR A 189 19.70 5.77 0.32
C TYR A 189 19.62 4.52 1.20
N VAL A 190 18.53 3.76 1.12
CA VAL A 190 18.35 2.51 1.90
C VAL A 190 19.47 1.53 1.62
N LEU A 191 19.76 1.24 0.35
CA LEU A 191 20.83 0.31 -0.04
C LEU A 191 22.19 0.85 0.38
N HIS A 192 22.44 2.15 0.19
CA HIS A 192 23.69 2.78 0.57
C HIS A 192 23.96 2.72 2.09
N TRP A 193 22.92 2.92 2.94
CA TRP A 193 23.04 2.74 4.39
C TRP A 193 23.38 1.28 4.77
N GLY A 194 22.82 0.33 4.02
CA GLY A 194 23.21 -1.07 4.15
C GLY A 194 24.68 -1.31 3.87
N ASP A 195 25.18 -0.75 2.76
CA ASP A 195 26.57 -0.96 2.33
C ASP A 195 27.59 -0.25 3.23
N ILE A 196 27.31 0.99 3.66
CA ILE A 196 28.29 1.81 4.40
C ILE A 196 28.22 1.58 5.90
N TYR A 197 27.02 1.36 6.45
CA TYR A 197 26.83 1.25 7.90
C TYR A 197 26.43 -0.16 8.38
N ASP A 198 26.44 -1.15 7.48
CA ASP A 198 26.04 -2.55 7.76
C ASP A 198 24.62 -2.65 8.37
N LEU A 199 23.73 -1.70 8.06
CA LEU A 199 22.33 -1.78 8.44
C LEU A 199 21.65 -2.87 7.58
N PRO A 200 21.08 -3.93 8.17
CA PRO A 200 20.43 -4.97 7.38
C PRO A 200 19.13 -4.46 6.73
N VAL A 201 19.18 -4.17 5.44
CA VAL A 201 18.07 -3.57 4.67
C VAL A 201 17.62 -4.46 3.53
N VAL A 202 16.33 -4.39 3.20
CA VAL A 202 15.73 -4.94 1.98
C VAL A 202 14.75 -3.92 1.43
N ALA A 203 14.83 -3.64 0.12
CA ALA A 203 13.91 -2.80 -0.60
C ALA A 203 12.93 -3.65 -1.43
N LEU A 204 11.64 -3.41 -1.29
CA LEU A 204 10.60 -4.14 -2.01
C LEU A 204 9.89 -3.20 -2.99
N ARG A 205 10.11 -3.37 -4.30
CA ARG A 205 9.47 -2.58 -5.36
C ARG A 205 8.05 -3.08 -5.57
N PHE A 206 7.09 -2.44 -4.91
CA PHE A 206 5.68 -2.78 -5.06
C PHE A 206 5.16 -2.36 -6.43
N PHE A 207 4.44 -3.27 -7.08
CA PHE A 207 3.62 -2.99 -8.25
C PHE A 207 2.23 -2.53 -7.82
N ASN A 208 1.21 -2.66 -8.64
CA ASN A 208 -0.11 -2.08 -8.40
C ASN A 208 -0.84 -2.75 -7.21
N VAL A 209 -0.55 -2.31 -5.98
CA VAL A 209 -1.17 -2.87 -4.77
C VAL A 209 -2.63 -2.47 -4.67
N TYR A 210 -3.51 -3.43 -4.37
CA TYR A 210 -4.93 -3.20 -4.16
C TYR A 210 -5.45 -4.03 -2.97
N GLY A 211 -6.59 -3.59 -2.38
CA GLY A 211 -7.17 -4.29 -1.24
C GLY A 211 -8.04 -3.36 -0.37
N PRO A 212 -8.67 -3.91 0.67
CA PRO A 212 -9.39 -3.14 1.69
C PRO A 212 -8.49 -2.08 2.34
N ARG A 213 -9.10 -1.04 2.92
CA ARG A 213 -8.41 0.10 3.55
C ARG A 213 -7.56 0.94 2.58
N SER A 214 -7.66 0.69 1.26
CA SER A 214 -7.06 1.59 0.29
C SER A 214 -7.71 2.97 0.35
N ARG A 215 -6.96 4.00 -0.07
CA ARG A 215 -7.36 5.40 0.10
C ARG A 215 -8.74 5.71 -0.50
N THR A 216 -9.57 6.41 0.27
CA THR A 216 -10.93 6.82 -0.10
C THR A 216 -11.11 8.33 -0.20
N SER A 217 -10.05 9.13 -0.02
CA SER A 217 -10.11 10.60 0.00
C SER A 217 -8.96 11.21 -0.78
N GLY A 218 -9.10 12.47 -1.15
CA GLY A 218 -8.06 13.27 -1.79
C GLY A 218 -8.11 13.22 -3.31
N THR A 219 -6.95 13.11 -3.94
CA THR A 219 -6.77 13.23 -5.38
C THR A 219 -7.23 12.00 -6.16
N TYR A 220 -7.49 12.21 -7.45
CA TYR A 220 -7.70 11.14 -8.41
C TYR A 220 -6.52 10.17 -8.38
N GLY A 221 -6.78 8.90 -8.09
CA GLY A 221 -5.75 7.92 -7.76
C GLY A 221 -5.99 6.53 -8.35
N ALA A 222 -5.80 5.49 -7.54
CA ALA A 222 -5.85 4.10 -7.97
C ALA A 222 -7.25 3.67 -8.48
N VAL A 223 -7.25 2.91 -9.58
CA VAL A 223 -8.45 2.49 -10.31
C VAL A 223 -9.52 1.84 -9.44
N PHE A 224 -9.14 0.98 -8.50
CA PHE A 224 -10.12 0.29 -7.64
C PHE A 224 -10.92 1.25 -6.76
N GLY A 225 -10.29 2.24 -6.12
CA GLY A 225 -11.00 3.21 -5.29
C GLY A 225 -12.01 4.03 -6.10
N ILE A 226 -11.65 4.40 -7.33
CA ILE A 226 -12.51 5.12 -8.26
C ILE A 226 -13.70 4.27 -8.68
N PHE A 227 -13.45 3.05 -9.15
CA PHE A 227 -14.49 2.16 -9.65
C PHE A 227 -15.46 1.73 -8.55
N LEU A 228 -14.97 1.44 -7.33
CA LEU A 228 -15.83 1.06 -6.22
C LEU A 228 -16.74 2.22 -5.76
N ALA A 229 -16.23 3.46 -5.74
CA ALA A 229 -17.05 4.63 -5.46
C ALA A 229 -18.12 4.87 -6.55
N GLN A 230 -17.74 4.73 -7.84
CA GLN A 230 -18.66 4.83 -8.96
C GLN A 230 -19.73 3.73 -8.92
N LYS A 231 -19.35 2.48 -8.60
CA LYS A 231 -20.29 1.36 -8.42
C LYS A 231 -21.32 1.64 -7.33
N LEU A 232 -20.89 2.09 -6.16
CA LEU A 232 -21.79 2.46 -5.06
C LEU A 232 -22.75 3.58 -5.42
N ALA A 233 -22.30 4.53 -6.25
CA ALA A 233 -23.11 5.64 -6.72
C ALA A 233 -24.00 5.30 -7.94
N GLY A 234 -23.94 4.07 -8.48
CA GLY A 234 -24.67 3.68 -9.69
C GLY A 234 -24.24 4.47 -10.93
N LYS A 235 -22.95 4.87 -11.00
CA LYS A 235 -22.37 5.62 -12.11
C LYS A 235 -21.52 4.72 -13.00
N PRO A 236 -21.35 5.05 -14.31
CA PRO A 236 -20.48 4.31 -15.18
C PRO A 236 -19.01 4.44 -14.75
N TYR A 237 -18.22 3.39 -15.00
CA TYR A 237 -16.78 3.41 -14.76
C TYR A 237 -16.06 4.30 -15.75
N THR A 238 -15.16 5.17 -15.26
CA THR A 238 -14.34 6.02 -16.13
C THR A 238 -13.08 5.28 -16.55
N VAL A 239 -13.07 4.75 -17.76
CA VAL A 239 -11.96 3.97 -18.32
C VAL A 239 -11.06 4.87 -19.16
N VAL A 240 -9.77 4.90 -18.82
CA VAL A 240 -8.75 5.63 -19.60
C VAL A 240 -8.46 4.91 -20.90
N GLY A 241 -8.46 5.64 -22.02
CA GLY A 241 -8.26 5.05 -23.36
C GLY A 241 -9.35 4.03 -23.70
N ASP A 242 -8.95 2.92 -24.28
CA ASP A 242 -9.85 1.81 -24.63
C ASP A 242 -9.93 0.71 -23.56
N GLY A 243 -9.20 0.87 -22.43
CA GLY A 243 -9.17 -0.09 -21.33
C GLY A 243 -8.29 -1.33 -21.59
N SER A 244 -7.57 -1.39 -22.70
CA SER A 244 -6.67 -2.51 -23.03
C SER A 244 -5.37 -2.50 -22.22
N GLN A 245 -5.01 -1.38 -21.59
CA GLN A 245 -3.80 -1.27 -20.77
C GLN A 245 -3.84 -2.27 -19.61
N THR A 246 -2.70 -2.91 -19.35
CA THR A 246 -2.59 -3.95 -18.32
C THR A 246 -1.79 -3.48 -17.11
N ARG A 247 -2.17 -3.99 -15.94
CA ARG A 247 -1.47 -3.74 -14.68
C ARG A 247 -1.26 -5.03 -13.93
N ASP A 248 -0.07 -5.16 -13.34
CA ASP A 248 0.25 -6.25 -12.42
C ASP A 248 -0.30 -5.92 -11.03
N PHE A 249 -1.56 -6.30 -10.81
CA PHE A 249 -2.26 -6.04 -9.56
C PHE A 249 -1.89 -7.07 -8.50
N THR A 250 -1.40 -6.58 -7.36
CA THR A 250 -0.99 -7.42 -6.24
C THR A 250 -1.87 -7.17 -5.03
N PHE A 251 -2.49 -8.23 -4.50
CA PHE A 251 -3.35 -8.07 -3.35
C PHE A 251 -2.55 -7.71 -2.09
N VAL A 252 -3.10 -6.83 -1.26
CA VAL A 252 -2.37 -6.24 -0.12
C VAL A 252 -1.84 -7.28 0.88
N THR A 253 -2.56 -8.39 1.10
CA THR A 253 -2.08 -9.44 2.01
C THR A 253 -0.87 -10.20 1.48
N ASP A 254 -0.73 -10.31 0.15
CA ASP A 254 0.45 -10.88 -0.47
C ASP A 254 1.66 -9.95 -0.33
N VAL A 255 1.44 -8.62 -0.48
CA VAL A 255 2.47 -7.62 -0.20
C VAL A 255 2.92 -7.67 1.26
N VAL A 256 1.99 -7.80 2.21
CA VAL A 256 2.31 -7.97 3.63
C VAL A 256 3.13 -9.24 3.87
N ALA A 257 2.75 -10.36 3.24
CA ALA A 257 3.51 -11.61 3.33
C ALA A 257 4.94 -11.45 2.81
N ALA A 258 5.15 -10.69 1.70
CA ALA A 258 6.48 -10.36 1.19
C ALA A 258 7.30 -9.53 2.21
N CYS A 259 6.67 -8.51 2.82
CA CYS A 259 7.32 -7.68 3.84
C CYS A 259 7.76 -8.52 5.05
N LEU A 260 6.89 -9.39 5.57
CA LEU A 260 7.21 -10.25 6.70
C LEU A 260 8.30 -11.27 6.35
N SER A 261 8.22 -11.89 5.16
CA SER A 261 9.26 -12.82 4.68
C SER A 261 10.62 -12.13 4.55
N ALA A 262 10.66 -10.90 4.01
CA ALA A 262 11.89 -10.11 3.93
C ALA A 262 12.41 -9.74 5.33
N ALA A 263 11.53 -9.38 6.27
CA ALA A 263 11.90 -9.04 7.64
C ALA A 263 12.46 -10.23 8.42
N ASP A 264 12.00 -11.45 8.14
CA ASP A 264 12.41 -12.68 8.83
C ASP A 264 13.56 -13.42 8.11
N SER A 265 14.01 -12.93 6.94
CA SER A 265 15.10 -13.53 6.17
C SER A 265 16.48 -13.01 6.60
N ASP A 266 17.54 -13.71 6.17
CA ASP A 266 18.94 -13.24 6.29
C ASP A 266 19.39 -12.43 5.05
N ILE A 267 18.50 -12.18 4.09
CA ILE A 267 18.81 -11.42 2.87
C ILE A 267 19.10 -9.96 3.24
N ARG A 268 20.15 -9.39 2.68
CA ARG A 268 20.61 -8.03 2.94
C ARG A 268 20.91 -7.29 1.65
N GLN A 269 20.79 -5.96 1.67
CA GLN A 269 21.17 -5.04 0.58
C GLN A 269 20.60 -5.44 -0.79
N GLU A 270 19.35 -5.90 -0.80
CA GLU A 270 18.71 -6.38 -2.02
C GLU A 270 17.43 -5.58 -2.33
N SER A 271 17.21 -5.31 -3.62
CA SER A 271 15.93 -4.85 -4.14
C SER A 271 15.21 -6.00 -4.83
N MET A 272 13.91 -6.17 -4.56
CA MET A 272 13.08 -7.23 -5.15
C MET A 272 11.73 -6.69 -5.60
N ASN A 273 11.26 -7.15 -6.75
CA ASN A 273 9.91 -6.88 -7.23
C ASN A 273 8.87 -7.67 -6.41
N VAL A 274 7.78 -7.00 -6.03
CA VAL A 274 6.62 -7.61 -5.38
C VAL A 274 5.39 -7.38 -6.26
N ALA A 275 4.93 -8.43 -6.91
CA ALA A 275 3.88 -8.38 -7.90
C ALA A 275 3.17 -9.74 -8.02
N SER A 276 2.00 -9.76 -8.68
CA SER A 276 1.30 -11.02 -8.95
C SER A 276 1.96 -11.85 -10.04
N GLY A 277 2.73 -11.22 -10.94
CA GLY A 277 3.26 -11.86 -12.13
C GLY A 277 2.17 -12.19 -13.17
N ASN A 278 0.96 -11.64 -13.01
CA ASN A 278 -0.19 -11.87 -13.89
C ASN A 278 -0.87 -10.52 -14.22
N PRO A 279 -0.40 -9.80 -15.24
CA PRO A 279 -0.98 -8.51 -15.60
C PRO A 279 -2.41 -8.66 -16.12
N VAL A 280 -3.30 -7.80 -15.66
CA VAL A 280 -4.73 -7.81 -15.98
C VAL A 280 -5.13 -6.48 -16.61
N SER A 281 -5.95 -6.53 -17.68
CA SER A 281 -6.45 -5.32 -18.35
C SER A 281 -7.51 -4.60 -17.51
N VAL A 282 -7.64 -3.28 -17.71
CA VAL A 282 -8.72 -2.50 -17.08
C VAL A 282 -10.08 -3.01 -17.52
N ASN A 283 -10.23 -3.45 -18.79
CA ASN A 283 -11.45 -4.07 -19.27
C ASN A 283 -11.82 -5.33 -18.47
N ARG A 284 -10.83 -6.17 -18.10
CA ARG A 284 -11.09 -7.34 -17.25
C ARG A 284 -11.59 -6.96 -15.86
N LEU A 285 -11.09 -5.86 -15.28
CA LEU A 285 -11.61 -5.35 -14.01
C LEU A 285 -13.07 -4.90 -14.12
N VAL A 286 -13.41 -4.22 -15.21
CA VAL A 286 -14.80 -3.82 -15.51
C VAL A 286 -15.70 -5.04 -15.62
N GLU A 287 -15.28 -6.10 -16.33
CA GLU A 287 -16.03 -7.36 -16.42
C GLU A 287 -16.27 -7.97 -15.04
N LEU A 288 -15.24 -8.07 -14.20
CA LEU A 288 -15.34 -8.63 -12.85
C LEU A 288 -16.25 -7.80 -11.93
N LEU A 289 -16.18 -6.47 -12.03
CA LEU A 289 -17.01 -5.58 -11.23
C LEU A 289 -18.45 -5.48 -11.77
N GLY A 290 -18.64 -5.64 -13.08
CA GLY A 290 -19.92 -5.47 -13.76
C GLY A 290 -20.44 -4.03 -13.71
N GLY A 291 -20.84 -3.45 -14.83
CA GLY A 291 -21.34 -2.09 -14.91
C GLY A 291 -21.10 -1.44 -16.27
N GLU A 292 -21.63 -0.25 -16.46
CA GLU A 292 -21.44 0.55 -17.66
C GLU A 292 -20.09 1.29 -17.65
N VAL A 293 -19.59 1.67 -18.82
CA VAL A 293 -18.32 2.33 -19.02
C VAL A 293 -18.49 3.65 -19.76
N VAL A 294 -17.70 4.65 -19.37
CA VAL A 294 -17.44 5.85 -20.15
C VAL A 294 -15.93 5.98 -20.35
N HIS A 295 -15.52 6.18 -21.60
CA HIS A 295 -14.11 6.31 -21.94
C HIS A 295 -13.62 7.76 -21.78
N ILE A 296 -12.42 7.92 -21.21
CA ILE A 296 -11.74 9.22 -21.05
C ILE A 296 -10.38 9.18 -21.78
N PRO A 297 -9.79 10.34 -22.12
CA PRO A 297 -8.55 10.40 -22.89
C PRO A 297 -7.42 9.60 -22.26
N LYS A 298 -6.61 8.95 -23.11
CA LYS A 298 -5.36 8.28 -22.71
C LYS A 298 -4.37 9.32 -22.16
N ARG A 299 -3.67 8.99 -21.08
CA ARG A 299 -2.70 9.87 -20.43
C ARG A 299 -1.32 9.69 -21.06
N PRO A 300 -0.63 10.82 -21.39
CA PRO A 300 0.73 10.74 -21.88
C PRO A 300 1.68 10.23 -20.80
N GLY A 301 2.73 9.49 -21.20
CA GLY A 301 3.74 8.97 -20.28
C GLY A 301 3.24 7.85 -19.33
N GLU A 302 1.97 7.44 -19.42
CA GLU A 302 1.47 6.28 -18.68
C GLU A 302 1.83 5.00 -19.44
N PRO A 303 2.49 4.00 -18.79
CA PRO A 303 2.84 2.74 -19.46
C PRO A 303 1.59 1.96 -19.87
N ASP A 304 1.61 1.35 -21.07
CA ASP A 304 0.54 0.47 -21.52
C ASP A 304 0.52 -0.85 -20.74
N CYS A 305 1.66 -1.24 -20.18
CA CYS A 305 1.80 -2.45 -19.40
C CYS A 305 2.64 -2.20 -18.14
N THR A 306 2.22 -2.77 -17.01
CA THR A 306 3.12 -3.07 -15.89
C THR A 306 3.11 -4.58 -15.68
N TYR A 307 4.30 -5.19 -15.70
CA TYR A 307 4.44 -6.63 -15.56
C TYR A 307 5.83 -6.94 -14.97
N ALA A 308 5.84 -7.52 -13.78
CA ALA A 308 7.06 -7.81 -13.04
C ALA A 308 7.63 -9.18 -13.36
N ASP A 309 8.97 -9.27 -13.37
CA ASP A 309 9.67 -10.52 -13.13
C ASP A 309 9.78 -10.73 -11.61
N THR A 310 9.14 -11.79 -11.10
CA THR A 310 9.11 -12.16 -9.69
C THR A 310 10.08 -13.30 -9.34
N THR A 311 10.91 -13.73 -10.29
CA THR A 311 11.86 -14.84 -10.11
C THR A 311 12.81 -14.62 -8.94
N LYS A 312 13.27 -13.37 -8.76
CA LYS A 312 14.25 -13.04 -7.71
C LYS A 312 13.66 -13.20 -6.31
N ILE A 313 12.48 -12.64 -6.06
CA ILE A 313 11.83 -12.73 -4.74
C ILE A 313 11.43 -14.17 -4.42
N ASN A 314 10.93 -14.93 -5.40
CA ASN A 314 10.65 -16.36 -5.24
C ASN A 314 11.92 -17.13 -4.84
N LYS A 315 13.03 -16.93 -5.58
CA LYS A 315 14.30 -17.60 -5.31
C LYS A 315 14.88 -17.26 -3.94
N LEU A 316 14.84 -15.98 -3.53
CA LEU A 316 15.50 -15.51 -2.31
C LEU A 316 14.64 -15.70 -1.06
N LEU A 317 13.33 -15.52 -1.15
CA LEU A 317 12.41 -15.55 0.00
C LEU A 317 11.42 -16.74 -0.04
N GLY A 318 11.38 -17.51 -1.13
CA GLY A 318 10.35 -18.53 -1.34
C GLY A 318 8.93 -17.93 -1.41
N TRP A 319 8.83 -16.62 -1.72
CA TRP A 319 7.56 -15.92 -1.73
C TRP A 319 6.87 -16.02 -3.10
N GLU A 320 5.58 -16.28 -3.05
CA GLU A 320 4.68 -16.27 -4.20
C GLU A 320 3.35 -15.60 -3.83
N PRO A 321 2.69 -14.87 -4.75
CA PRO A 321 1.35 -14.35 -4.54
C PRO A 321 0.34 -15.50 -4.43
N LYS A 322 -0.68 -15.32 -3.58
CA LYS A 322 -1.68 -16.36 -3.31
C LYS A 322 -3.09 -15.96 -3.74
N ILE A 323 -3.35 -14.67 -3.83
CA ILE A 323 -4.69 -14.14 -4.10
C ILE A 323 -4.79 -13.81 -5.58
N THR A 324 -5.70 -14.48 -6.27
CA THR A 324 -6.03 -14.16 -7.67
C THR A 324 -6.78 -12.84 -7.79
N ILE A 325 -6.81 -12.25 -8.99
CA ILE A 325 -7.56 -11.00 -9.21
C ILE A 325 -9.06 -11.20 -8.93
N GLU A 326 -9.62 -12.34 -9.27
CA GLU A 326 -11.01 -12.70 -9.05
C GLU A 326 -11.34 -12.77 -7.54
N GLU A 327 -10.49 -13.45 -6.77
CA GLU A 327 -10.64 -13.53 -5.31
C GLU A 327 -10.50 -12.15 -4.67
N GLY A 328 -9.50 -11.36 -5.08
CA GLY A 328 -9.26 -10.02 -4.55
C GLY A 328 -10.40 -9.05 -4.86
N VAL A 329 -10.98 -9.09 -6.06
CA VAL A 329 -12.16 -8.30 -6.43
C VAL A 329 -13.37 -8.71 -5.59
N ASN A 330 -13.60 -10.00 -5.36
CA ASN A 330 -14.69 -10.47 -4.50
C ASN A 330 -14.52 -9.96 -3.06
N ILE A 331 -13.31 -10.00 -2.51
CA ILE A 331 -13.02 -9.44 -1.18
C ILE A 331 -13.31 -7.93 -1.14
N LEU A 332 -12.97 -7.17 -2.20
CA LEU A 332 -13.29 -5.76 -2.29
C LEU A 332 -14.79 -5.50 -2.33
N LEU A 333 -15.55 -6.32 -3.07
CA LEU A 333 -17.02 -6.21 -3.16
C LEU A 333 -17.69 -6.54 -1.82
N GLU A 334 -17.19 -7.51 -1.06
CA GLU A 334 -17.65 -7.81 0.29
C GLU A 334 -17.41 -6.65 1.29
N ASN A 335 -16.38 -5.83 1.01
CA ASN A 335 -15.99 -4.67 1.83
C ASN A 335 -16.33 -3.33 1.17
N ILE A 336 -17.21 -3.31 0.18
CA ILE A 336 -17.45 -2.14 -0.67
C ILE A 336 -17.90 -0.90 0.12
N ASP A 337 -18.59 -1.08 1.23
CA ASP A 337 -19.07 0.00 2.08
C ASP A 337 -17.96 0.91 2.63
N TYR A 338 -16.72 0.44 2.65
CA TYR A 338 -15.55 1.24 3.00
C TYR A 338 -15.38 2.48 2.07
N TRP A 339 -15.83 2.38 0.81
CA TRP A 339 -15.76 3.46 -0.18
C TRP A 339 -17.01 4.32 -0.26
N ARG A 340 -18.01 4.14 0.61
CA ARG A 340 -19.29 4.87 0.60
C ARG A 340 -19.13 6.39 0.62
N ASN A 341 -18.14 6.90 1.34
CA ASN A 341 -17.85 8.32 1.46
C ASN A 341 -16.69 8.78 0.55
N ALA A 342 -16.21 7.92 -0.36
CA ALA A 342 -15.18 8.29 -1.30
C ALA A 342 -15.73 9.23 -2.39
N PRO A 343 -14.92 10.15 -2.93
CA PRO A 343 -15.35 11.03 -4.00
C PRO A 343 -15.73 10.23 -5.25
N VAL A 344 -16.88 10.54 -5.82
CA VAL A 344 -17.36 9.93 -7.06
C VAL A 344 -16.87 10.76 -8.24
N TRP A 345 -15.84 10.27 -8.90
CA TRP A 345 -15.21 10.92 -10.04
C TRP A 345 -16.04 10.76 -11.31
N ASN A 346 -16.08 11.80 -12.14
CA ASN A 346 -16.68 11.83 -13.46
C ASN A 346 -15.65 12.35 -14.50
N PRO A 347 -15.91 12.26 -15.82
CA PRO A 347 -14.96 12.70 -16.84
C PRO A 347 -14.45 14.14 -16.65
N GLU A 348 -15.32 15.08 -16.28
CA GLU A 348 -14.99 16.49 -16.11
C GLU A 348 -14.07 16.70 -14.91
N SER A 349 -14.42 16.15 -13.73
CA SER A 349 -13.59 16.26 -12.53
C SER A 349 -12.25 15.56 -12.67
N ILE A 350 -12.18 14.44 -13.43
CA ILE A 350 -10.93 13.76 -13.75
C ILE A 350 -10.06 14.63 -14.66
N ALA A 351 -10.65 15.26 -15.71
CA ALA A 351 -9.91 16.14 -16.61
C ALA A 351 -9.25 17.29 -15.85
N GLU A 352 -10.00 17.96 -14.96
CA GLU A 352 -9.46 19.01 -14.09
C GLU A 352 -8.36 18.51 -13.16
N ALA A 353 -8.59 17.37 -12.49
CA ALA A 353 -7.64 16.79 -11.55
C ALA A 353 -6.33 16.36 -12.22
N THR A 354 -6.36 15.99 -13.50
CA THR A 354 -5.23 15.47 -14.28
C THR A 354 -4.61 16.48 -15.26
N GLU A 355 -5.05 17.75 -15.26
CA GLU A 355 -4.55 18.80 -16.17
C GLU A 355 -3.03 18.88 -16.19
N ASP A 356 -2.39 18.91 -15.01
CA ASP A 356 -0.93 19.00 -14.91
C ASP A 356 -0.22 17.75 -15.43
N TRP A 357 -0.88 16.59 -15.38
CA TRP A 357 -0.35 15.38 -16.02
C TRP A 357 -0.19 15.60 -17.53
N PHE A 358 -1.26 16.08 -18.19
CA PHE A 358 -1.22 16.35 -19.63
C PHE A 358 -0.25 17.48 -19.99
N ARG A 359 -0.08 18.46 -19.09
CA ARG A 359 0.81 19.60 -19.31
C ARG A 359 2.29 19.26 -19.24
N TYR A 360 2.69 18.38 -18.32
CA TYR A 360 4.11 18.18 -17.98
C TYR A 360 4.66 16.80 -18.35
N LEU A 361 3.82 15.82 -18.64
CA LEU A 361 4.24 14.46 -18.99
C LEU A 361 3.94 14.08 -20.46
N SER A 362 3.55 15.07 -21.29
CA SER A 362 3.28 14.89 -22.72
C SER A 362 4.55 14.70 -23.52
#